data_1428b9f0a31f6fcd6057cf661d249165
#
_entry.id   1428b9f0a31f6fcd6057cf661d249165
#
_cell.length_a   1.000
_cell.length_b   1.000
_cell.length_c   1.000
_cell.angle_alpha   90.00
_cell.angle_beta   90.00
_cell.angle_gamma   90.00
#
_symmetry.space_group_name_H-M   'P 1'
#
loop_
_entity.id
_entity.type
_entity.pdbx_description
1 polymer ?
#
loop_
_entity_poly.entity_id
_entity_poly.type
_entity_poly.pdbx_seq_one_letter_code
_entity_poly.pdbx_strand_id
1 'polypeptide(L)'
;DGRSFALPAELLRVRSPSAEVQGHGPDQRVTVPGKKNVTISDLRPVGNYAVRIVFDDGHDTGLFTWKFFSETGENAEEVWAGYLAELDEKGLSRER
;
A
#
# COMPACT_ATOMS: atom_id res chain seq x y z
N ASP A 1 -11.97 -7.75 12.78
CA ASP A 1 -11.99 -7.52 14.22
C ASP A 1 -12.46 -6.09 14.51
N GLY A 2 -12.67 -5.77 15.75
CA GLY A 2 -13.20 -4.46 16.14
C GLY A 2 -12.19 -3.33 16.22
N ARG A 3 -10.94 -3.55 15.79
CA ARG A 3 -9.93 -2.51 15.85
C ARG A 3 -10.03 -1.57 14.65
N SER A 4 -9.62 -0.33 14.86
CA SER A 4 -9.62 0.69 13.83
C SER A 4 -8.20 1.21 13.63
N PHE A 5 -7.79 1.34 12.36
CA PHE A 5 -6.47 1.85 12.00
C PHE A 5 -6.61 3.02 11.04
N ALA A 6 -5.79 4.06 11.26
CA ALA A 6 -5.72 5.20 10.35
C ALA A 6 -4.53 4.99 9.40
N LEU A 7 -4.80 4.40 8.23
CA LEU A 7 -3.76 4.11 7.25
C LEU A 7 -3.82 5.12 6.10
N PRO A 8 -2.73 5.86 5.85
CA PRO A 8 -2.70 6.83 4.74
C PRO A 8 -2.83 6.15 3.39
N ALA A 9 -3.47 6.83 2.44
CA ALA A 9 -3.60 6.33 1.08
C ALA A 9 -2.24 6.05 0.44
N GLU A 10 -1.25 6.89 0.69
CA GLU A 10 0.11 6.68 0.19
C GLU A 10 0.68 5.34 0.65
N LEU A 11 0.54 5.02 1.94
CA LEU A 11 1.03 3.75 2.48
C LEU A 11 0.36 2.56 1.80
N LEU A 12 -0.96 2.61 1.67
CA LEU A 12 -1.72 1.53 1.01
C LEU A 12 -1.30 1.38 -0.44
N ARG A 13 -1.04 2.48 -1.14
CA ARG A 13 -0.63 2.46 -2.54
C ARG A 13 0.76 1.85 -2.71
N VAL A 14 1.73 2.27 -1.91
CA VAL A 14 3.12 1.83 -2.09
C VAL A 14 3.36 0.42 -1.55
N ARG A 15 2.48 -0.08 -0.72
CA ARG A 15 2.54 -1.44 -0.19
C ARG A 15 1.36 -2.31 -0.66
N SER A 16 0.72 -1.92 -1.75
CA SER A 16 -0.37 -2.68 -2.33
C SER A 16 -0.01 -4.16 -2.49
N PRO A 17 -0.92 -5.09 -2.16
CA PRO A 17 -0.65 -6.52 -2.34
C PRO A 17 -0.68 -6.97 -3.80
N SER A 18 -0.87 -6.06 -4.73
CA SER A 18 -0.83 -6.35 -6.16
C SER A 18 0.56 -6.85 -6.58
N ALA A 19 0.58 -7.76 -7.56
CA ALA A 19 1.84 -8.24 -8.14
C ALA A 19 2.65 -7.09 -8.78
N GLU A 20 2.00 -6.02 -9.21
CA GLU A 20 2.68 -4.83 -9.74
C GLU A 20 3.62 -4.20 -8.72
N VAL A 21 3.32 -4.33 -7.44
CA VAL A 21 4.13 -3.79 -6.34
C VAL A 21 4.98 -4.89 -5.71
N GLN A 22 4.37 -6.02 -5.37
CA GLN A 22 5.06 -7.07 -4.62
C GLN A 22 5.95 -7.96 -5.47
N GLY A 23 5.73 -8.02 -6.78
CA GLY A 23 6.48 -8.91 -7.64
C GLY A 23 6.14 -10.37 -7.38
N HIS A 24 7.07 -11.25 -7.70
CA HIS A 24 6.87 -12.70 -7.53
C HIS A 24 7.62 -13.24 -6.29
N GLY A 25 8.23 -12.38 -5.49
CA GLY A 25 8.92 -12.76 -4.28
C GLY A 25 9.41 -11.53 -3.53
N PRO A 26 9.89 -11.69 -2.28
CA PRO A 26 10.28 -10.55 -1.45
C PRO A 26 11.37 -9.68 -2.08
N ASP A 27 12.27 -10.28 -2.84
CA ASP A 27 13.38 -9.56 -3.47
C ASP A 27 12.95 -8.79 -4.70
N GLN A 28 11.71 -8.99 -5.16
CA GLN A 28 11.20 -8.38 -6.39
C GLN A 28 10.19 -7.26 -6.12
N ARG A 29 10.00 -6.92 -4.85
CA ARG A 29 9.09 -5.83 -4.51
C ARG A 29 9.59 -4.51 -5.08
N VAL A 30 8.67 -3.79 -5.73
CA VAL A 30 8.97 -2.50 -6.36
C VAL A 30 8.81 -1.38 -5.34
N THR A 31 9.80 -0.49 -5.26
CA THR A 31 9.68 0.73 -4.48
C THR A 31 9.01 1.77 -5.36
N VAL A 32 7.81 2.22 -4.96
CA VAL A 32 6.96 3.10 -5.79
C VAL A 32 7.15 4.56 -5.34
N PRO A 33 7.81 5.41 -6.15
CA PRO A 33 8.01 6.82 -5.79
C PRO A 33 6.84 7.70 -6.23
N GLY A 34 6.86 8.96 -5.81
CA GLY A 34 5.97 9.98 -6.36
C GLY A 34 4.51 9.88 -5.94
N LYS A 35 4.21 9.24 -4.81
CA LYS A 35 2.83 8.97 -4.38
C LYS A 35 2.36 9.79 -3.17
N LYS A 36 3.10 10.82 -2.81
CA LYS A 36 2.77 11.65 -1.63
C LYS A 36 1.32 12.14 -1.64
N ASN A 37 0.80 12.51 -2.80
CA ASN A 37 -0.53 13.09 -2.94
C ASN A 37 -1.57 12.14 -3.52
N VAL A 38 -1.27 10.82 -3.56
CA VAL A 38 -2.23 9.85 -4.06
C VAL A 38 -3.46 9.80 -3.16
N THR A 39 -4.64 9.67 -3.76
CA THR A 39 -5.90 9.56 -3.01
C THR A 39 -6.66 8.30 -3.48
N ILE A 40 -7.64 7.92 -2.67
CA ILE A 40 -8.50 6.78 -2.99
C ILE A 40 -9.74 7.30 -3.71
N SER A 41 -9.98 6.80 -4.93
CA SER A 41 -11.13 7.19 -5.75
C SER A 41 -12.36 6.34 -5.47
N ASP A 42 -12.18 5.05 -5.14
CA ASP A 42 -13.30 4.14 -4.93
C ASP A 42 -12.85 2.94 -4.12
N LEU A 43 -13.83 2.31 -3.46
CA LEU A 43 -13.63 1.07 -2.70
C LEU A 43 -14.66 0.06 -3.18
N ARG A 44 -14.21 -1.11 -3.62
CA ARG A 44 -15.07 -2.16 -4.15
C ARG A 44 -14.92 -3.44 -3.35
N PRO A 45 -15.92 -3.80 -2.53
CA PRO A 45 -15.85 -5.04 -1.75
C PRO A 45 -15.72 -6.27 -2.65
N VAL A 46 -14.93 -7.24 -2.20
CA VAL A 46 -14.76 -8.51 -2.89
C VAL A 46 -15.11 -9.61 -1.89
N GLY A 47 -16.31 -10.18 -2.02
CA GLY A 47 -16.81 -11.12 -1.03
C GLY A 47 -16.79 -10.49 0.38
N ASN A 48 -16.54 -11.31 1.38
CA ASN A 48 -16.45 -10.86 2.76
C ASN A 48 -15.01 -10.76 3.26
N TYR A 49 -14.03 -10.98 2.40
CA TYR A 49 -12.64 -11.16 2.83
C TYR A 49 -11.70 -10.02 2.41
N ALA A 50 -12.10 -9.17 1.46
CA ALA A 50 -11.20 -8.17 0.92
C ALA A 50 -11.95 -6.97 0.34
N VAL A 51 -11.19 -5.93 0.04
CA VAL A 51 -11.67 -4.78 -0.72
C VAL A 51 -10.65 -4.45 -1.79
N ARG A 52 -11.14 -4.12 -2.99
CA ARG A 52 -10.29 -3.58 -4.04
C ARG A 52 -10.29 -2.07 -3.89
N ILE A 53 -9.11 -1.48 -3.77
CA ILE A 53 -8.98 -0.02 -3.66
C ILE A 53 -8.60 0.52 -5.03
N VAL A 54 -9.37 1.50 -5.49
CA VAL A 54 -9.08 2.22 -6.74
C VAL A 54 -8.43 3.53 -6.36
N PHE A 55 -7.16 3.71 -6.74
CA PHE A 55 -6.41 4.94 -6.46
C PHE A 55 -6.54 5.92 -7.63
N ASP A 56 -6.37 7.19 -7.34
CA ASP A 56 -6.51 8.25 -8.36
C ASP A 56 -5.44 8.21 -9.44
N ASP A 57 -4.36 7.46 -9.23
CA ASP A 57 -3.30 7.28 -10.23
C ASP A 57 -3.59 6.12 -11.19
N GLY A 58 -4.77 5.49 -11.07
CA GLY A 58 -5.19 4.40 -11.95
C GLY A 58 -4.85 3.00 -11.44
N HIS A 59 -4.12 2.88 -10.33
CA HIS A 59 -3.82 1.57 -9.75
C HIS A 59 -5.06 1.01 -9.06
N ASP A 60 -5.50 -0.17 -9.46
CA ASP A 60 -6.72 -0.79 -8.93
C ASP A 60 -6.64 -2.32 -8.82
N THR A 61 -5.45 -2.89 -8.94
CA THR A 61 -5.29 -4.35 -9.01
C THR A 61 -5.02 -5.02 -7.68
N GLY A 62 -4.86 -4.26 -6.59
CA GLY A 62 -4.59 -4.84 -5.29
C GLY A 62 -5.86 -5.26 -4.57
N LEU A 63 -5.87 -6.49 -4.03
CA LEU A 63 -6.94 -6.98 -3.17
C LEU A 63 -6.47 -6.87 -1.73
N PHE A 64 -7.03 -5.92 -0.99
CA PHE A 64 -6.62 -5.62 0.38
C PHE A 64 -7.49 -6.44 1.33
N THR A 65 -6.92 -7.53 1.86
CA THR A 65 -7.64 -8.39 2.80
C THR A 65 -7.71 -7.76 4.19
N TRP A 66 -8.66 -8.22 4.99
CA TRP A 66 -8.75 -7.75 6.38
C TRP A 66 -7.49 -8.11 7.16
N LYS A 67 -6.89 -9.25 6.84
CA LYS A 67 -5.60 -9.64 7.41
C LYS A 67 -4.51 -8.63 7.07
N PHE A 68 -4.46 -8.17 5.82
CA PHE A 68 -3.51 -7.15 5.39
C PHE A 68 -3.67 -5.87 6.21
N PHE A 69 -4.92 -5.40 6.36
CA PHE A 69 -5.19 -4.19 7.13
C PHE A 69 -4.76 -4.35 8.59
N SER A 70 -5.06 -5.49 9.19
CA SER A 70 -4.71 -5.76 10.58
C SER A 70 -3.20 -5.77 10.77
N GLU A 71 -2.49 -6.53 9.96
CA GLU A 71 -1.04 -6.64 10.05
C GLU A 71 -0.34 -5.31 9.75
N THR A 72 -0.77 -4.62 8.71
CA THR A 72 -0.18 -3.33 8.34
C THR A 72 -0.49 -2.27 9.39
N GLY A 73 -1.70 -2.26 9.93
CA GLY A 73 -2.09 -1.33 10.97
C GLY A 73 -1.29 -1.51 12.25
N GLU A 74 -1.04 -2.75 12.66
CA GLU A 74 -0.24 -3.04 13.84
C GLU A 74 1.22 -2.63 13.68
N ASN A 75 1.73 -2.65 12.45
CA ASN A 75 3.14 -2.39 12.16
C ASN A 75 3.32 -1.14 11.29
N ALA A 76 2.35 -0.24 11.30
CA ALA A 76 2.33 0.91 10.38
C ALA A 76 3.60 1.76 10.46
N GLU A 77 4.11 2.02 11.66
CA GLU A 77 5.32 2.82 11.82
C GLU A 77 6.53 2.13 11.20
N GLU A 78 6.67 0.83 11.43
CA GLU A 78 7.77 0.06 10.86
C GLU A 78 7.67 -0.05 9.34
N VAL A 79 6.47 -0.29 8.85
CA VAL A 79 6.22 -0.39 7.40
C VAL A 79 6.56 0.94 6.74
N TRP A 80 6.13 2.04 7.34
CA TRP A 80 6.39 3.38 6.81
C TRP A 80 7.89 3.72 6.83
N ALA A 81 8.56 3.43 7.96
CA ALA A 81 10.00 3.66 8.07
C ALA A 81 10.77 2.84 7.04
N GLY A 82 10.37 1.60 6.81
CA GLY A 82 10.97 0.75 5.79
C GLY A 82 10.82 1.32 4.40
N TYR A 83 9.64 1.86 4.08
CA TYR A 83 9.40 2.50 2.78
C TYR A 83 10.29 3.73 2.60
N LEU A 84 10.38 4.59 3.60
CA LEU A 84 11.21 5.79 3.53
C LEU A 84 12.69 5.42 3.36
N ALA A 85 13.15 4.38 4.03
CA ALA A 85 14.52 3.90 3.90
C ALA A 85 14.78 3.38 2.47
N GLU A 86 13.83 2.67 1.88
CA GLU A 86 13.96 2.19 0.49
C GLU A 86 14.07 3.35 -0.50
N LEU A 87 13.27 4.40 -0.30
CA LEU A 87 13.33 5.59 -1.15
C LEU A 87 14.72 6.22 -1.06
N ASP A 88 15.23 6.40 0.14
CA ASP A 88 16.54 7.00 0.37
C ASP A 88 17.65 6.17 -0.27
N GLU A 89 17.62 4.86 -0.04
CA GLU A 89 18.62 3.94 -0.59
C GLU A 89 18.67 3.97 -2.12
N LYS A 90 17.52 4.14 -2.75
CA LYS A 90 17.40 4.13 -4.22
C LYS A 90 17.44 5.53 -4.84
N GLY A 91 17.62 6.56 -4.03
CA GLY A 91 17.64 7.94 -4.52
C GLY A 91 16.30 8.41 -5.08
N LEU A 92 15.21 7.86 -4.57
CA LEU A 92 13.86 8.20 -5.01
C LEU A 92 13.18 9.12 -3.99
N SER A 93 12.06 9.71 -4.38
CA SER A 93 11.31 10.65 -3.54
C SER A 93 9.82 10.32 -3.54
N ARG A 94 9.12 10.71 -2.46
CA ARG A 94 7.66 10.67 -2.39
C ARG A 94 7.03 11.70 -3.34
N GLU A 95 7.77 12.74 -3.67
CA GLU A 95 7.28 13.82 -4.53
C GLU A 95 7.51 13.50 -5.99
N ARG A 96 6.61 14.00 -6.82
CA ARG A 96 6.74 13.84 -8.26
C ARG A 96 7.81 14.76 -8.83
#